data_770571baea8d1f231dacbb78bd070cec
#
_entry.id   770571baea8d1f231dacbb78bd070cec
#
_cell.length_a   1.000
_cell.length_b   1.000
_cell.length_c   1.000
_cell.angle_alpha   90.00
_cell.angle_beta   90.00
_cell.angle_gamma   90.00
#
_symmetry.space_group_name_H-M   'P 1'
#
loop_
_entity.id
_entity.type
_entity.pdbx_description
1 polymer ?
#
loop_
_entity_poly.entity_id
_entity_poly.type
_entity_poly.pdbx_seq_one_letter_code
_entity_poly.pdbx_strand_id
1 'polypeptide(L)'
;MNREKPLHIVGDAAILDRPSVALFCSIKCPGKLILETYDLAKRLREEGTLVISPFHSPMEQECLRILLRSPNPVLWGLARGLYRNIPVKPVDCRPAVTEGRLIMVTPFPETVRKITIQTATTRNRLVAHLATAVIIAHAAPGSKMESLCREILATNKPLYTFDHPDNRSLIQSGAQRIVPKTNWTMLLQN
;
A
#
# COMPACT_ATOMS: atom_id res chain seq x y z
N MET A 1 4.91 -10.20 25.71
CA MET A 1 4.99 -11.09 24.53
C MET A 1 3.71 -10.91 23.72
N ASN A 2 3.74 -10.00 22.73
CA ASN A 2 2.62 -9.86 21.79
C ASN A 2 2.61 -11.12 20.91
N ARG A 3 1.61 -11.99 21.05
CA ARG A 3 1.34 -13.05 20.07
C ARG A 3 1.02 -12.34 18.75
N GLU A 4 1.90 -12.46 17.77
CA GLU A 4 1.59 -12.03 16.42
C GLU A 4 0.28 -12.69 16.01
N LYS A 5 -0.69 -11.86 15.65
CA LYS A 5 -1.99 -12.38 15.20
C LYS A 5 -1.76 -13.16 13.91
N PRO A 6 -2.33 -14.36 13.75
CA PRO A 6 -2.16 -15.12 12.53
C PRO A 6 -2.64 -14.33 11.33
N LEU A 7 -1.85 -14.33 10.25
CA LEU A 7 -2.25 -13.73 8.98
C LEU A 7 -3.09 -14.74 8.18
N HIS A 8 -4.16 -14.25 7.60
CA HIS A 8 -4.98 -15.00 6.65
C HIS A 8 -4.63 -14.51 5.24
N ILE A 9 -4.33 -15.45 4.34
CA ILE A 9 -3.76 -15.13 3.02
C ILE A 9 -4.54 -15.90 1.94
N VAL A 10 -4.80 -15.25 0.82
CA VAL A 10 -5.20 -15.89 -0.45
C VAL A 10 -4.06 -15.69 -1.42
N GLY A 11 -3.55 -16.77 -1.99
CA GLY A 11 -2.37 -16.81 -2.85
C GLY A 11 -1.14 -17.36 -2.15
N ASP A 12 0.02 -17.23 -2.78
CA ASP A 12 1.29 -17.73 -2.27
C ASP A 12 1.82 -16.86 -1.12
N ALA A 13 1.94 -17.43 0.08
CA ALA A 13 2.43 -16.73 1.26
C ALA A 13 3.92 -16.37 1.16
N ALA A 14 4.73 -17.10 0.39
CA ALA A 14 6.16 -16.83 0.22
C ALA A 14 6.43 -15.44 -0.38
N ILE A 15 5.43 -14.82 -1.01
CA ILE A 15 5.52 -13.46 -1.52
C ILE A 15 5.81 -12.42 -0.42
N LEU A 16 5.42 -12.70 0.83
CA LEU A 16 5.62 -11.79 1.96
C LEU A 16 7.09 -11.64 2.35
N ASP A 17 7.94 -12.58 1.97
CA ASP A 17 9.39 -12.54 2.22
C ASP A 17 10.13 -11.69 1.17
N ARG A 18 9.44 -11.28 0.10
CA ARG A 18 10.04 -10.47 -0.96
C ARG A 18 10.05 -8.99 -0.57
N PRO A 19 11.14 -8.26 -0.90
CA PRO A 19 11.16 -6.81 -0.74
C PRO A 19 9.99 -6.15 -1.45
N SER A 20 9.31 -5.24 -0.76
CA SER A 20 8.10 -4.60 -1.27
C SER A 20 7.97 -3.15 -0.84
N VAL A 21 7.18 -2.38 -1.58
CA VAL A 21 6.82 -0.99 -1.27
C VAL A 21 5.36 -0.92 -0.84
N ALA A 22 5.10 -0.35 0.34
CA ALA A 22 3.73 0.02 0.71
C ALA A 22 3.34 1.34 0.03
N LEU A 23 2.16 1.40 -0.58
CA LEU A 23 1.64 2.61 -1.21
C LEU A 23 0.35 3.06 -0.53
N PHE A 24 0.36 4.30 -0.03
CA PHE A 24 -0.79 4.94 0.63
C PHE A 24 -1.12 6.28 0.00
N CYS A 25 -2.40 6.63 0.02
CA CYS A 25 -2.89 7.95 -0.35
C CYS A 25 -4.16 8.30 0.43
N SER A 26 -4.26 9.53 0.90
CA SER A 26 -5.51 10.05 1.48
C SER A 26 -6.65 10.02 0.46
N ILE A 27 -7.91 9.91 0.96
CA ILE A 27 -9.11 9.89 0.12
C ILE A 27 -9.19 11.15 -0.75
N LYS A 28 -8.93 12.32 -0.15
CA LYS A 28 -8.82 13.59 -0.88
C LYS A 28 -7.35 13.80 -1.25
N CYS A 29 -7.05 13.75 -2.53
CA CYS A 29 -5.71 13.96 -3.06
C CYS A 29 -5.72 15.14 -4.02
N PRO A 30 -4.79 16.12 -3.91
CA PRO A 30 -4.67 17.24 -4.84
C PRO A 30 -4.38 16.75 -6.26
N GLY A 31 -4.95 17.48 -7.27
CA GLY A 31 -4.90 17.05 -8.67
C GLY A 31 -3.49 16.79 -9.21
N LYS A 32 -2.50 17.62 -8.84
CA LYS A 32 -1.11 17.42 -9.25
C LYS A 32 -0.54 16.12 -8.67
N LEU A 33 -0.81 15.84 -7.40
CA LEU A 33 -0.37 14.60 -6.74
C LEU A 33 -1.08 13.35 -7.29
N ILE A 34 -2.31 13.49 -7.81
CA ILE A 34 -2.99 12.40 -8.53
C ILE A 34 -2.17 12.01 -9.77
N LEU A 35 -1.73 12.99 -10.57
CA LEU A 35 -0.91 12.72 -11.77
C LEU A 35 0.44 12.10 -11.41
N GLU A 36 1.13 12.67 -10.43
CA GLU A 36 2.42 12.14 -9.96
C GLU A 36 2.29 10.70 -9.42
N THR A 37 1.19 10.39 -8.69
CA THR A 37 0.93 9.04 -8.18
C THR A 37 0.59 8.07 -9.30
N TYR A 38 -0.12 8.53 -10.32
CA TYR A 38 -0.43 7.73 -11.51
C TYR A 38 0.85 7.35 -12.25
N ASP A 39 1.76 8.30 -12.45
CA ASP A 39 3.04 8.05 -13.11
C ASP A 39 3.97 7.18 -12.26
N LEU A 40 3.96 7.37 -10.94
CA LEU A 40 4.66 6.47 -10.02
C LEU A 40 4.16 5.02 -10.13
N ALA A 41 2.84 4.81 -10.16
CA ALA A 41 2.27 3.46 -10.28
C ALA A 41 2.67 2.78 -11.59
N LYS A 42 2.76 3.54 -12.70
CA LYS A 42 3.29 3.00 -13.98
C LYS A 42 4.75 2.58 -13.83
N ARG A 43 5.58 3.42 -13.22
CA ARG A 43 7.00 3.11 -13.01
C ARG A 43 7.18 1.87 -12.14
N LEU A 44 6.48 1.78 -10.99
CA LEU A 44 6.52 0.60 -10.12
C LEU A 44 6.13 -0.68 -10.87
N ARG A 45 5.13 -0.59 -11.75
CA ARG A 45 4.72 -1.68 -12.61
C ARG A 45 5.83 -2.07 -13.61
N GLU A 46 6.43 -1.11 -14.28
CA GLU A 46 7.47 -1.30 -15.31
C GLU A 46 8.77 -1.85 -14.72
N GLU A 47 9.13 -1.39 -13.52
CA GLU A 47 10.28 -1.89 -12.77
C GLU A 47 10.03 -3.28 -12.13
N GLY A 48 8.80 -3.81 -12.18
CA GLY A 48 8.46 -5.08 -11.54
C GLY A 48 8.47 -5.03 -10.01
N THR A 49 8.38 -3.84 -9.43
CA THR A 49 8.38 -3.64 -7.99
C THR A 49 7.14 -4.26 -7.35
N LEU A 50 7.33 -5.08 -6.32
CA LEU A 50 6.23 -5.62 -5.54
C LEU A 50 5.58 -4.51 -4.72
N VAL A 51 4.30 -4.27 -4.96
CA VAL A 51 3.52 -3.24 -4.26
C VAL A 51 2.51 -3.88 -3.32
N ILE A 52 2.48 -3.43 -2.06
CA ILE A 52 1.42 -3.73 -1.11
C ILE A 52 0.62 -2.47 -0.82
N SER A 53 -0.70 -2.53 -0.86
CA SER A 53 -1.55 -1.36 -0.57
C SER A 53 -2.89 -1.79 0.01
N PRO A 54 -3.56 -0.89 0.75
CA PRO A 54 -4.95 -1.03 1.11
C PRO A 54 -5.92 -1.01 -0.07
N PHE A 55 -5.55 -0.35 -1.16
CA PHE A 55 -6.39 -0.06 -2.33
C PHE A 55 -7.78 0.47 -1.94
N HIS A 56 -7.81 1.35 -0.93
CA HIS A 56 -9.04 1.87 -0.33
C HIS A 56 -9.43 3.25 -0.88
N SER A 57 -8.47 4.18 -0.97
CA SER A 57 -8.74 5.51 -1.52
C SER A 57 -8.93 5.45 -3.05
N PRO A 58 -9.63 6.42 -3.67
CA PRO A 58 -9.79 6.45 -5.12
C PRO A 58 -8.46 6.34 -5.87
N MET A 59 -7.41 7.04 -5.40
CA MET A 59 -6.10 6.99 -6.03
C MET A 59 -5.42 5.63 -5.89
N GLU A 60 -5.52 5.00 -4.71
CA GLU A 60 -5.00 3.64 -4.50
C GLU A 60 -5.71 2.62 -5.40
N GLN A 61 -7.02 2.79 -5.65
CA GLN A 61 -7.79 1.94 -6.55
C GLN A 61 -7.35 2.10 -8.01
N GLU A 62 -7.01 3.32 -8.45
CA GLU A 62 -6.41 3.53 -9.77
C GLU A 62 -5.02 2.89 -9.86
N CYS A 63 -4.21 2.97 -8.79
CA CYS A 63 -2.93 2.26 -8.75
C CYS A 63 -3.12 0.75 -8.92
N LEU A 64 -4.14 0.14 -8.27
CA LEU A 64 -4.44 -1.28 -8.46
C LEU A 64 -4.73 -1.62 -9.92
N ARG A 65 -5.56 -0.80 -10.60
CA ARG A 65 -5.85 -1.00 -12.04
C ARG A 65 -4.60 -0.95 -12.91
N ILE A 66 -3.67 -0.03 -12.59
CA ILE A 66 -2.41 0.12 -13.33
C ILE A 66 -1.50 -1.08 -13.09
N LEU A 67 -1.31 -1.46 -11.83
CA LEU A 67 -0.42 -2.54 -11.42
C LEU A 67 -0.86 -3.89 -11.99
N LEU A 68 -2.15 -4.19 -11.98
CA LEU A 68 -2.71 -5.45 -12.52
C LEU A 68 -2.63 -5.59 -14.05
N ARG A 69 -2.13 -4.57 -14.78
CA ARG A 69 -1.87 -4.67 -16.23
C ARG A 69 -0.57 -5.39 -16.56
N SER A 70 0.21 -5.77 -15.55
CA SER A 70 1.45 -6.53 -15.74
C SER A 70 1.35 -7.92 -15.11
N PRO A 71 2.27 -8.85 -15.45
CA PRO A 71 2.33 -10.17 -14.81
C PRO A 71 2.86 -10.11 -13.37
N ASN A 72 3.36 -8.97 -12.91
CA ASN A 72 3.97 -8.84 -11.59
C ASN A 72 2.93 -8.97 -10.47
N PRO A 73 3.27 -9.63 -9.36
CA PRO A 73 2.37 -9.78 -8.25
C PRO A 73 2.10 -8.46 -7.51
N VAL A 74 0.92 -8.37 -6.91
CA VAL A 74 0.45 -7.25 -6.10
C VAL A 74 -0.15 -7.80 -4.80
N LEU A 75 0.10 -7.13 -3.68
CA LEU A 75 -0.44 -7.48 -2.37
C LEU A 75 -1.55 -6.52 -1.95
N TRP A 76 -2.71 -7.06 -1.62
CA TRP A 76 -3.85 -6.29 -1.12
C TRP A 76 -4.07 -6.54 0.37
N GLY A 77 -3.80 -5.53 1.21
CA GLY A 77 -4.11 -5.55 2.63
C GLY A 77 -5.60 -5.25 2.88
N LEU A 78 -6.31 -6.17 3.57
CA LEU A 78 -7.74 -6.04 3.82
C LEU A 78 -8.02 -5.60 5.27
N ALA A 79 -9.00 -4.70 5.47
CA ALA A 79 -9.49 -4.25 6.78
C ALA A 79 -10.67 -5.09 7.30
N ARG A 80 -10.81 -6.31 6.82
CA ARG A 80 -11.83 -7.30 7.18
C ARG A 80 -11.27 -8.69 6.89
N GLY A 81 -11.96 -9.74 7.31
CA GLY A 81 -11.61 -11.09 6.92
C GLY A 81 -11.64 -11.29 5.40
N LEU A 82 -11.06 -12.36 4.92
CA LEU A 82 -10.99 -12.70 3.50
C LEU A 82 -12.38 -12.67 2.85
N TYR A 83 -12.41 -12.29 1.58
CA TYR A 83 -13.66 -12.31 0.81
C TYR A 83 -14.08 -13.75 0.51
N ARG A 84 -15.36 -14.04 0.67
CA ARG A 84 -15.94 -15.29 0.15
C ARG A 84 -15.98 -15.31 -1.38
N ASN A 85 -16.27 -14.13 -1.98
CA ASN A 85 -16.23 -13.94 -3.43
C ASN A 85 -15.17 -12.90 -3.76
N ILE A 86 -14.35 -13.17 -4.77
CA ILE A 86 -13.30 -12.27 -5.24
C ILE A 86 -13.94 -10.98 -5.74
N PRO A 87 -13.42 -9.79 -5.32
CA PRO A 87 -13.98 -8.51 -5.74
C PRO A 87 -13.94 -8.29 -7.25
N VAL A 88 -15.01 -7.69 -7.79
CA VAL A 88 -15.09 -7.23 -9.18
C VAL A 88 -14.97 -5.71 -9.30
N LYS A 89 -14.84 -5.00 -8.21
CA LYS A 89 -14.62 -3.56 -8.13
C LYS A 89 -13.44 -3.26 -7.21
N PRO A 90 -12.62 -2.29 -7.50
CA PRO A 90 -12.62 -1.30 -8.61
C PRO A 90 -12.33 -1.90 -9.99
N VAL A 91 -11.77 -3.10 -10.04
CA VAL A 91 -11.47 -3.89 -11.24
C VAL A 91 -11.84 -5.34 -10.96
N ASP A 92 -12.16 -6.13 -11.98
CA ASP A 92 -12.37 -7.58 -11.79
C ASP A 92 -11.04 -8.23 -11.37
N CYS A 93 -10.98 -8.63 -10.11
CA CYS A 93 -9.79 -9.22 -9.53
C CYS A 93 -9.69 -10.75 -9.72
N ARG A 94 -10.77 -11.39 -10.22
CA ARG A 94 -10.81 -12.86 -10.37
C ARG A 94 -9.68 -13.42 -11.24
N PRO A 95 -9.41 -12.89 -12.44
CA PRO A 95 -8.29 -13.37 -13.25
C PRO A 95 -6.95 -13.24 -12.51
N ALA A 96 -6.70 -12.09 -11.90
CA ALA A 96 -5.43 -11.83 -11.21
C ALA A 96 -5.22 -12.75 -9.99
N VAL A 97 -6.29 -13.09 -9.26
CA VAL A 97 -6.22 -14.06 -8.16
C VAL A 97 -5.97 -15.47 -8.67
N THR A 98 -6.70 -15.90 -9.72
CA THR A 98 -6.55 -17.23 -10.33
C THR A 98 -5.14 -17.44 -10.89
N GLU A 99 -4.55 -16.39 -11.46
CA GLU A 99 -3.18 -16.39 -12.00
C GLU A 99 -2.09 -16.20 -10.93
N GLY A 100 -2.46 -16.08 -9.66
CA GLY A 100 -1.51 -15.86 -8.56
C GLY A 100 -0.84 -14.47 -8.58
N ARG A 101 -1.39 -13.51 -9.33
CA ARG A 101 -0.85 -12.14 -9.42
C ARG A 101 -1.43 -11.19 -8.38
N LEU A 102 -2.60 -11.46 -7.84
CA LEU A 102 -3.16 -10.70 -6.74
C LEU A 102 -3.25 -11.56 -5.49
N ILE A 103 -2.44 -11.22 -4.50
CA ILE A 103 -2.42 -11.86 -3.20
C ILE A 103 -3.17 -10.97 -2.21
N MET A 104 -4.08 -11.53 -1.42
CA MET A 104 -4.80 -10.81 -0.38
C MET A 104 -4.31 -11.24 0.99
N VAL A 105 -4.08 -10.27 1.88
CA VAL A 105 -3.60 -10.52 3.24
C VAL A 105 -4.43 -9.73 4.26
N THR A 106 -4.74 -10.37 5.40
CA THR A 106 -5.49 -9.72 6.48
C THR A 106 -5.13 -10.31 7.86
N PRO A 107 -5.11 -9.47 8.92
CA PRO A 107 -4.97 -9.95 10.29
C PRO A 107 -6.31 -10.34 10.93
N PHE A 108 -7.40 -10.35 10.17
CA PHE A 108 -8.75 -10.55 10.68
C PHE A 108 -9.33 -11.90 10.26
N PRO A 109 -9.99 -12.63 11.18
CA PRO A 109 -10.72 -13.84 10.82
C PRO A 109 -11.93 -13.53 9.96
N GLU A 110 -12.46 -14.53 9.26
CA GLU A 110 -13.61 -14.39 8.34
C GLU A 110 -14.88 -13.82 9.01
N THR A 111 -14.97 -13.93 10.33
CA THR A 111 -16.08 -13.37 11.13
C THR A 111 -16.09 -11.84 11.13
N VAL A 112 -14.94 -11.19 10.91
CA VAL A 112 -14.84 -9.72 10.80
C VAL A 112 -15.26 -9.29 9.40
N ARG A 113 -16.54 -9.00 9.21
CA ARG A 113 -17.11 -8.63 7.90
C ARG A 113 -17.19 -7.13 7.65
N LYS A 114 -17.33 -6.32 8.72
CA LYS A 114 -17.49 -4.86 8.62
C LYS A 114 -16.13 -4.16 8.72
N ILE A 115 -15.92 -3.19 7.84
CA ILE A 115 -14.78 -2.28 7.91
C ILE A 115 -15.14 -1.15 8.86
N THR A 116 -14.28 -0.93 9.85
CA THR A 116 -14.37 0.16 10.82
C THR A 116 -13.10 1.00 10.77
N ILE A 117 -13.10 2.15 11.42
CA ILE A 117 -11.90 2.97 11.60
C ILE A 117 -10.77 2.15 12.24
N GLN A 118 -11.11 1.35 13.26
CA GLN A 118 -10.14 0.53 13.98
C GLN A 118 -9.54 -0.55 13.08
N THR A 119 -10.38 -1.30 12.33
CA THR A 119 -9.86 -2.34 11.41
C THR A 119 -9.07 -1.74 10.26
N ALA A 120 -9.46 -0.56 9.74
CA ALA A 120 -8.69 0.16 8.73
C ALA A 120 -7.32 0.61 9.27
N THR A 121 -7.24 1.12 10.50
CA THR A 121 -5.98 1.50 11.13
C THR A 121 -5.07 0.28 11.34
N THR A 122 -5.61 -0.83 11.86
CA THR A 122 -4.86 -2.09 12.04
C THR A 122 -4.32 -2.60 10.71
N ARG A 123 -5.14 -2.61 9.65
CA ARG A 123 -4.72 -2.98 8.30
C ARG A 123 -3.60 -2.08 7.77
N ASN A 124 -3.71 -0.75 7.95
CA ASN A 124 -2.68 0.18 7.46
C ASN A 124 -1.34 -0.06 8.17
N ARG A 125 -1.35 -0.31 9.48
CA ARG A 125 -0.14 -0.69 10.23
C ARG A 125 0.45 -2.00 9.73
N LEU A 126 -0.38 -3.00 9.47
CA LEU A 126 0.07 -4.28 8.89
C LEU A 126 0.73 -4.07 7.52
N VAL A 127 0.07 -3.33 6.62
CA VAL A 127 0.62 -3.03 5.28
C VAL A 127 1.96 -2.32 5.38
N ALA A 128 2.07 -1.31 6.26
CA ALA A 128 3.33 -0.62 6.49
C ALA A 128 4.40 -1.53 7.13
N HIS A 129 4.00 -2.46 8.00
CA HIS A 129 4.91 -3.41 8.66
C HIS A 129 5.49 -4.42 7.68
N LEU A 130 4.67 -5.01 6.81
CA LEU A 130 5.07 -6.02 5.83
C LEU A 130 6.00 -5.46 4.75
N ALA A 131 5.90 -4.19 4.40
CA ALA A 131 6.71 -3.58 3.36
C ALA A 131 8.14 -3.25 3.84
N THR A 132 9.10 -3.30 2.92
CA THR A 132 10.48 -2.87 3.14
C THR A 132 10.58 -1.35 3.22
N ALA A 133 9.85 -0.65 2.36
CA ALA A 133 9.77 0.81 2.33
C ALA A 133 8.32 1.26 2.17
N VAL A 134 8.03 2.51 2.53
CA VAL A 134 6.69 3.07 2.45
C VAL A 134 6.67 4.32 1.60
N ILE A 135 5.66 4.44 0.75
CA ILE A 135 5.33 5.66 0.01
C ILE A 135 3.98 6.16 0.51
N ILE A 136 3.94 7.40 0.98
CA ILE A 136 2.70 8.13 1.22
C ILE A 136 2.60 9.20 0.14
N ALA A 137 1.77 8.95 -0.87
CA ALA A 137 1.59 9.87 -2.00
C ALA A 137 1.01 11.22 -1.54
N HIS A 138 0.04 11.17 -0.62
CA HIS A 138 -0.50 12.36 0.05
C HIS A 138 -1.12 12.00 1.39
N ALA A 139 -0.93 12.88 2.37
CA ALA A 139 -1.66 12.86 3.64
C ALA A 139 -2.18 14.25 3.96
N ALA A 140 -3.50 14.37 4.09
CA ALA A 140 -4.11 15.62 4.54
C ALA A 140 -3.63 15.95 5.97
N PRO A 141 -3.34 17.21 6.28
CA PRO A 141 -2.95 17.64 7.62
C PRO A 141 -3.97 17.21 8.69
N GLY A 142 -3.48 16.76 9.84
CA GLY A 142 -4.32 16.25 10.94
C GLY A 142 -4.98 14.89 10.67
N SER A 143 -4.75 14.27 9.52
CA SER A 143 -5.37 13.00 9.15
C SER A 143 -4.73 11.80 9.85
N LYS A 144 -5.46 10.66 9.83
CA LYS A 144 -4.90 9.37 10.28
C LYS A 144 -3.73 8.89 9.43
N MET A 145 -3.66 9.33 8.18
CA MET A 145 -2.52 9.01 7.30
C MET A 145 -1.26 9.75 7.74
N GLU A 146 -1.39 11.03 8.15
CA GLU A 146 -0.28 11.77 8.75
C GLU A 146 0.16 11.17 10.09
N SER A 147 -0.78 10.69 10.91
CA SER A 147 -0.46 9.96 12.14
C SER A 147 0.30 8.66 11.85
N LEU A 148 -0.13 7.90 10.83
CA LEU A 148 0.58 6.70 10.38
C LEU A 148 2.01 7.03 9.89
N CYS A 149 2.19 8.14 9.20
CA CYS A 149 3.53 8.62 8.79
C CYS A 149 4.47 8.72 10.00
N ARG A 150 4.02 9.39 11.07
CA ARG A 150 4.82 9.53 12.31
C ARG A 150 5.10 8.18 12.97
N GLU A 151 4.12 7.28 13.01
CA GLU A 151 4.30 5.92 13.54
C GLU A 151 5.37 5.14 12.75
N ILE A 152 5.36 5.23 11.41
CA ILE A 152 6.32 4.55 10.54
C ILE A 152 7.73 5.11 10.75
N LEU A 153 7.87 6.43 10.75
CA LEU A 153 9.18 7.10 10.95
C LEU A 153 9.80 6.75 12.30
N ALA A 154 8.99 6.58 13.34
CA ALA A 154 9.46 6.15 14.67
C ALA A 154 10.07 4.73 14.67
N THR A 155 9.83 3.92 13.63
CA THR A 155 10.44 2.59 13.47
C THR A 155 11.71 2.61 12.61
N ASN A 156 12.18 3.77 12.19
CA ASN A 156 13.30 3.96 11.25
C ASN A 156 13.08 3.31 9.87
N LYS A 157 11.83 2.96 9.53
CA LYS A 157 11.52 2.43 8.21
C LYS A 157 11.60 3.52 7.15
N PRO A 158 12.24 3.29 5.99
CA PRO A 158 12.29 4.27 4.91
C PRO A 158 10.88 4.69 4.47
N LEU A 159 10.61 5.99 4.51
CA LEU A 159 9.33 6.57 4.11
C LEU A 159 9.57 7.69 3.12
N TYR A 160 8.84 7.63 2.00
CA TYR A 160 8.97 8.55 0.87
C TYR A 160 7.66 9.27 0.60
N THR A 161 7.76 10.49 0.09
CA THR A 161 6.63 11.28 -0.39
C THR A 161 7.06 12.20 -1.54
N PHE A 162 6.08 12.70 -2.30
CA PHE A 162 6.38 13.69 -3.35
C PHE A 162 6.82 15.02 -2.78
N ASP A 163 7.77 15.68 -3.44
CA ASP A 163 8.18 17.05 -3.10
C ASP A 163 7.12 18.05 -3.56
N HIS A 164 6.10 18.23 -2.73
CA HIS A 164 4.95 19.07 -3.01
C HIS A 164 4.53 19.86 -1.77
N PRO A 165 4.06 21.12 -1.91
CA PRO A 165 3.61 21.95 -0.78
C PRO A 165 2.57 21.25 0.11
N ASP A 166 1.65 20.48 -0.46
CA ASP A 166 0.61 19.74 0.27
C ASP A 166 1.15 18.55 1.08
N ASN A 167 2.41 18.16 0.86
CA ASN A 167 3.11 17.12 1.62
C ASN A 167 4.19 17.71 2.56
N ARG A 168 4.22 19.03 2.75
CA ARG A 168 5.24 19.69 3.59
C ARG A 168 5.28 19.12 5.00
N SER A 169 4.13 18.79 5.59
CA SER A 169 4.08 18.20 6.95
C SER A 169 4.74 16.83 7.01
N LEU A 170 4.59 16.00 5.97
CA LEU A 170 5.27 14.69 5.88
C LEU A 170 6.79 14.86 5.79
N ILE A 171 7.24 15.79 4.94
CA ILE A 171 8.67 16.09 4.75
C ILE A 171 9.28 16.65 6.04
N GLN A 172 8.60 17.56 6.71
CA GLN A 172 9.05 18.12 8.00
C GLN A 172 9.08 17.06 9.11
N SER A 173 8.24 16.03 9.02
CA SER A 173 8.26 14.89 9.94
C SER A 173 9.40 13.91 9.67
N GLY A 174 10.12 14.02 8.54
CA GLY A 174 11.27 13.18 8.20
C GLY A 174 11.07 12.27 6.96
N ALA A 175 9.94 12.38 6.26
CA ALA A 175 9.76 11.66 5.01
C ALA A 175 10.75 12.13 3.93
N GLN A 176 11.36 11.20 3.23
CA GLN A 176 12.28 11.47 2.13
C GLN A 176 11.52 11.89 0.87
N ARG A 177 12.11 12.79 0.08
CA ARG A 177 11.52 13.19 -1.20
C ARG A 177 11.74 12.14 -2.26
N ILE A 178 10.69 11.82 -3.00
CA ILE A 178 10.81 11.00 -4.21
C ILE A 178 11.53 11.85 -5.27
N VAL A 179 12.64 11.33 -5.78
CA VAL A 179 13.34 11.94 -6.91
C VAL A 179 12.97 11.24 -8.22
N PRO A 180 12.95 11.95 -9.38
CA PRO A 180 12.51 11.39 -10.65
C PRO A 180 13.24 10.11 -11.08
N LYS A 181 14.51 9.96 -10.67
CA LYS A 181 15.37 8.82 -11.02
C LYS A 181 15.39 7.70 -9.99
N THR A 182 14.54 7.73 -8.95
CA THR A 182 14.46 6.65 -7.95
C THR A 182 14.16 5.32 -8.65
N ASN A 183 15.08 4.37 -8.55
CA ASN A 183 14.83 2.99 -8.95
C ASN A 183 14.41 2.19 -7.71
N TRP A 184 13.13 1.85 -7.65
CA TRP A 184 12.54 1.21 -6.47
C TRP A 184 13.07 -0.20 -6.25
N THR A 185 13.27 -0.96 -7.33
CA THR A 185 13.79 -2.32 -7.23
C THR A 185 15.19 -2.33 -6.63
N MET A 186 16.07 -1.43 -7.05
CA MET A 186 17.41 -1.32 -6.46
C MET A 186 17.39 -0.81 -5.02
N LEU A 187 16.50 0.15 -4.72
CA LEU A 187 16.38 0.71 -3.38
C LEU A 187 15.93 -0.32 -2.34
N LEU A 188 15.13 -1.30 -2.75
CA LEU A 188 14.63 -2.36 -1.87
C LEU A 188 15.63 -3.51 -1.65
N GLN A 189 16.72 -3.57 -2.42
CA GLN A 189 17.76 -4.62 -2.31
C GLN A 189 18.89 -4.26 -1.34
N ASN A 190 18.95 -3.00 -0.88
CA ASN A 190 19.90 -2.49 0.11
C ASN A 190 19.26 -2.41 1.50
#